data_e320b4f5c92bab61a4e8b7c545df1f28
#
_entry.id   e320b4f5c92bab61a4e8b7c545df1f28
#
_cell.length_a   1.000
_cell.length_b   1.000
_cell.length_c   1.000
_cell.angle_alpha   90.00
_cell.angle_beta   90.00
_cell.angle_gamma   90.00
#
_symmetry.space_group_name_H-M   'P 1'
#
loop_
_entity.id
_entity.type
_entity.pdbx_description
1 polymer ?
#
loop_
_entity_poly.entity_id
_entity_poly.type
_entity_poly.pdbx_seq_one_letter_code
_entity_poly.pdbx_strand_id
1 'polypeptide(L)'
;MGYSDKHIFFDLDRTLWDFEANSELALRLLHQETGLAQYIPSFDKFHKAYLKNNKHLWHKYSLGKLTKELLRYERFRATLRNFDVVDEQLTHQLGDGYVDLSPKQTALIPYAQEVLNDLSSMGFNLHIITNGFLEVQHVKLKHALLHHHFQVILCSEEVGYNKPHPHIFSKALVMANAKAQNSLMVGDDYRADILGSIRAGMQAVWYQKDISNKSKYEYKISCLSQLPLMAAKLLA
;
A
#
# COMPACT_ATOMS: atom_id res chain seq x y z
N MET A 1 3.35 -1.97 31.95
CA MET A 1 2.33 -0.93 31.63
C MET A 1 1.88 -1.21 30.21
N GLY A 2 0.57 -1.28 29.95
CA GLY A 2 0.04 -1.50 28.60
C GLY A 2 0.02 -0.19 27.81
N TYR A 3 -0.02 -0.30 26.49
CA TYR A 3 -0.06 0.83 25.55
C TYR A 3 -1.50 1.13 25.06
N SER A 4 -2.51 0.99 25.95
CA SER A 4 -3.93 1.07 25.60
C SER A 4 -4.40 2.43 25.05
N ASP A 5 -3.63 3.50 25.26
CA ASP A 5 -3.85 4.84 24.73
C ASP A 5 -2.87 5.19 23.57
N LYS A 6 -2.13 4.20 23.06
CA LYS A 6 -1.15 4.35 21.98
C LYS A 6 -1.66 3.70 20.72
N HIS A 7 -1.46 4.38 19.60
CA HIS A 7 -2.03 4.01 18.31
C HIS A 7 -0.94 3.86 17.25
N ILE A 8 -1.01 2.79 16.44
CA ILE A 8 -0.10 2.57 15.32
C ILE A 8 -0.93 2.51 14.05
N PHE A 9 -0.63 3.40 13.13
CA PHE A 9 -1.23 3.47 11.81
C PHE A 9 -0.25 2.91 10.79
N PHE A 10 -0.70 1.96 10.00
CA PHE A 10 0.11 1.36 8.92
C PHE A 10 -0.37 1.83 7.56
N ASP A 11 0.56 2.05 6.65
CA ASP A 11 0.28 1.87 5.25
C ASP A 11 0.10 0.36 4.95
N LEU A 12 -0.55 0.01 3.84
CA LEU A 12 -0.81 -1.38 3.50
C LEU A 12 0.13 -1.91 2.42
N ASP A 13 0.12 -1.29 1.23
CA ASP A 13 0.86 -1.79 0.06
C ASP A 13 2.36 -1.54 0.23
N ARG A 14 3.21 -2.56 0.11
CA ARG A 14 4.67 -2.54 0.35
C ARG A 14 5.09 -2.38 1.81
N THR A 15 4.13 -2.24 2.71
CA THR A 15 4.39 -2.14 4.15
C THR A 15 4.00 -3.42 4.88
N LEU A 16 2.79 -3.90 4.68
CA LEU A 16 2.28 -5.17 5.23
C LEU A 16 1.99 -6.19 4.14
N TRP A 17 1.41 -5.75 3.03
CA TRP A 17 1.04 -6.56 1.89
C TRP A 17 2.12 -6.41 0.79
N ASP A 18 2.69 -7.54 0.34
CA ASP A 18 3.75 -7.54 -0.69
C ASP A 18 3.15 -7.24 -2.07
N PHE A 19 3.09 -5.94 -2.39
CA PHE A 19 2.52 -5.46 -3.64
C PHE A 19 3.21 -6.06 -4.85
N GLU A 20 4.53 -6.16 -4.85
CA GLU A 20 5.31 -6.65 -5.99
C GLU A 20 4.99 -8.12 -6.27
N ALA A 21 5.07 -8.98 -5.26
CA ALA A 21 4.79 -10.41 -5.40
C ALA A 21 3.34 -10.67 -5.83
N ASN A 22 2.38 -10.02 -5.18
CA ASN A 22 0.96 -10.20 -5.46
C ASN A 22 0.54 -9.65 -6.83
N SER A 23 1.08 -8.48 -7.21
CA SER A 23 0.84 -7.88 -8.52
C SER A 23 1.43 -8.74 -9.64
N GLU A 24 2.65 -9.25 -9.45
CA GLU A 24 3.29 -10.14 -10.43
C GLU A 24 2.47 -11.41 -10.63
N LEU A 25 2.01 -12.04 -9.54
CA LEU A 25 1.22 -13.26 -9.63
C LEU A 25 -0.09 -13.04 -10.38
N ALA A 26 -0.82 -11.96 -10.07
CA ALA A 26 -2.06 -11.61 -10.77
C ALA A 26 -1.82 -11.33 -12.26
N LEU A 27 -0.72 -10.64 -12.59
CA LEU A 27 -0.36 -10.34 -13.98
C LEU A 27 0.07 -11.61 -14.76
N ARG A 28 0.71 -12.57 -14.12
CA ARG A 28 1.05 -13.87 -14.73
C ARG A 28 -0.20 -14.65 -15.11
N LEU A 29 -1.18 -14.69 -14.21
CA LEU A 29 -2.47 -15.33 -14.48
C LEU A 29 -3.16 -14.66 -15.68
N LEU A 30 -3.26 -13.34 -15.68
CA LEU A 30 -3.87 -12.59 -16.79
C LEU A 30 -3.13 -12.79 -18.12
N HIS A 31 -1.80 -12.82 -18.09
CA HIS A 31 -1.00 -13.06 -19.30
C HIS A 31 -1.31 -14.41 -19.95
N GLN A 32 -1.63 -15.41 -19.14
CA GLN A 32 -2.00 -16.75 -19.62
C GLN A 32 -3.47 -16.82 -20.07
N GLU A 33 -4.39 -16.28 -19.28
CA GLU A 33 -5.83 -16.48 -19.42
C GLU A 33 -6.47 -15.59 -20.49
N THR A 34 -5.92 -14.38 -20.73
CA THR A 34 -6.49 -13.41 -21.69
C THR A 34 -5.97 -13.58 -23.12
N GLY A 35 -5.10 -14.55 -23.36
CA GLY A 35 -4.44 -14.71 -24.68
C GLY A 35 -3.35 -13.65 -24.94
N LEU A 36 -2.99 -12.82 -23.94
CA LEU A 36 -1.96 -11.79 -24.08
C LEU A 36 -0.61 -12.37 -24.55
N ALA A 37 -0.30 -13.62 -24.18
CA ALA A 37 0.90 -14.32 -24.61
C ALA A 37 1.03 -14.45 -26.15
N GLN A 38 -0.07 -14.39 -26.90
CA GLN A 38 -0.07 -14.41 -28.38
C GLN A 38 0.49 -13.11 -28.96
N TYR A 39 0.25 -11.99 -28.30
CA TYR A 39 0.74 -10.66 -28.70
C TYR A 39 2.11 -10.35 -28.08
N ILE A 40 2.29 -10.70 -26.82
CA ILE A 40 3.51 -10.42 -26.05
C ILE A 40 3.99 -11.72 -25.38
N PRO A 41 4.75 -12.57 -26.08
CA PRO A 41 5.13 -13.90 -25.55
C PRO A 41 5.98 -13.83 -24.27
N SER A 42 6.77 -12.77 -24.08
CA SER A 42 7.63 -12.62 -22.91
C SER A 42 6.88 -11.90 -21.77
N PHE A 43 6.51 -12.65 -20.74
CA PHE A 43 5.94 -12.07 -19.52
C PHE A 43 6.87 -11.03 -18.88
N ASP A 44 8.17 -11.30 -18.81
CA ASP A 44 9.13 -10.38 -18.16
C ASP A 44 9.20 -9.01 -18.85
N LYS A 45 9.12 -8.98 -20.20
CA LYS A 45 9.06 -7.73 -20.96
C LYS A 45 7.75 -6.99 -20.68
N PHE A 46 6.62 -7.70 -20.69
CA PHE A 46 5.31 -7.14 -20.34
C PHE A 46 5.30 -6.58 -18.91
N HIS A 47 5.74 -7.36 -17.93
CA HIS A 47 5.77 -6.99 -16.53
C HIS A 47 6.63 -5.74 -16.28
N LYS A 48 7.84 -5.70 -16.86
CA LYS A 48 8.73 -4.52 -16.77
C LYS A 48 8.08 -3.25 -17.34
N ALA A 49 7.42 -3.36 -18.49
CA ALA A 49 6.71 -2.25 -19.10
C ALA A 49 5.50 -1.81 -18.25
N TYR A 50 4.74 -2.77 -17.72
CA TYR A 50 3.63 -2.50 -16.82
C TYR A 50 4.07 -1.75 -15.55
N LEU A 51 5.10 -2.22 -14.87
CA LEU A 51 5.59 -1.56 -13.64
C LEU A 51 5.98 -0.10 -13.88
N LYS A 52 6.65 0.19 -15.01
CA LYS A 52 7.01 1.56 -15.41
C LYS A 52 5.78 2.43 -15.62
N ASN A 53 4.82 1.95 -16.41
CA ASN A 53 3.60 2.70 -16.73
C ASN A 53 2.71 2.88 -15.50
N ASN A 54 2.53 1.82 -14.71
CA ASN A 54 1.74 1.85 -13.48
C ASN A 54 2.30 2.88 -12.48
N LYS A 55 3.61 2.90 -12.23
CA LYS A 55 4.26 3.89 -11.36
C LYS A 55 4.00 5.33 -11.84
N HIS A 56 4.14 5.58 -13.14
CA HIS A 56 3.91 6.90 -13.73
C HIS A 56 2.45 7.35 -13.57
N LEU A 57 1.50 6.45 -13.82
CA LEU A 57 0.08 6.76 -13.76
C LEU A 57 -0.43 6.92 -12.32
N TRP A 58 0.08 6.13 -11.38
CA TRP A 58 -0.17 6.34 -9.95
C TRP A 58 0.33 7.70 -9.48
N HIS A 59 1.49 8.16 -9.96
CA HIS A 59 1.96 9.50 -9.68
C HIS A 59 1.02 10.58 -10.23
N LYS A 60 0.49 10.43 -11.45
CA LYS A 60 -0.54 11.35 -11.99
C LYS A 60 -1.82 11.33 -11.15
N TYR A 61 -2.26 10.14 -10.74
CA TYR A 61 -3.43 9.99 -9.88
C TYR A 61 -3.25 10.69 -8.53
N SER A 62 -2.10 10.51 -7.88
CA SER A 62 -1.80 11.16 -6.59
C SER A 62 -1.77 12.70 -6.66
N LEU A 63 -1.57 13.26 -7.86
CA LEU A 63 -1.64 14.70 -8.13
C LEU A 63 -3.03 15.18 -8.57
N GLY A 64 -4.04 14.32 -8.58
CA GLY A 64 -5.38 14.63 -9.08
C GLY A 64 -5.48 14.84 -10.59
N LYS A 65 -4.45 14.44 -11.37
CA LYS A 65 -4.38 14.61 -12.84
C LYS A 65 -4.97 13.44 -13.61
N LEU A 66 -5.46 12.43 -12.93
CA LEU A 66 -6.03 11.22 -13.51
C LEU A 66 -7.13 10.70 -12.60
N THR A 67 -8.25 10.25 -13.18
CA THR A 67 -9.31 9.59 -12.41
C THR A 67 -8.96 8.13 -12.13
N LYS A 68 -9.60 7.54 -11.14
CA LYS A 68 -9.50 6.12 -10.79
C LYS A 68 -9.81 5.21 -11.98
N GLU A 69 -10.89 5.51 -12.69
CA GLU A 69 -11.33 4.75 -13.85
C GLU A 69 -10.30 4.79 -14.97
N LEU A 70 -9.77 5.98 -15.29
CA LEU A 70 -8.70 6.12 -16.28
C LEU A 70 -7.43 5.40 -15.82
N LEU A 71 -7.06 5.45 -14.53
CA LEU A 71 -5.91 4.71 -14.02
C LEU A 71 -6.08 3.20 -14.24
N ARG A 72 -7.30 2.67 -14.01
CA ARG A 72 -7.62 1.24 -14.13
C ARG A 72 -7.26 0.68 -15.50
N TYR A 73 -7.61 1.38 -16.57
CA TYR A 73 -7.43 0.91 -17.95
C TYR A 73 -6.16 1.45 -18.58
N GLU A 74 -5.80 2.72 -18.35
CA GLU A 74 -4.69 3.36 -19.04
C GLU A 74 -3.33 2.71 -18.72
N ARG A 75 -3.15 2.13 -17.54
CA ARG A 75 -1.92 1.39 -17.21
C ARG A 75 -1.71 0.18 -18.13
N PHE A 76 -2.78 -0.48 -18.54
CA PHE A 76 -2.72 -1.58 -19.52
C PHE A 76 -2.64 -1.07 -20.94
N ARG A 77 -3.44 -0.09 -21.32
CA ARG A 77 -3.41 0.54 -22.64
C ARG A 77 -2.01 1.07 -22.98
N ALA A 78 -1.41 1.82 -22.07
CA ALA A 78 -0.04 2.33 -22.23
C ALA A 78 0.98 1.18 -22.32
N THR A 79 0.76 0.09 -21.58
CA THR A 79 1.66 -1.07 -21.60
C THR A 79 1.54 -1.83 -22.93
N LEU A 80 0.34 -2.07 -23.43
CA LEU A 80 0.11 -2.73 -24.72
C LEU A 80 0.71 -1.93 -25.87
N ARG A 81 0.57 -0.60 -25.87
CA ARG A 81 1.18 0.30 -26.86
C ARG A 81 2.71 0.21 -26.93
N ASN A 82 3.39 -0.16 -25.86
CA ASN A 82 4.85 -0.40 -25.89
C ASN A 82 5.25 -1.60 -26.78
N PHE A 83 4.27 -2.40 -27.19
CA PHE A 83 4.42 -3.59 -28.03
C PHE A 83 3.60 -3.50 -29.32
N ASP A 84 3.20 -2.28 -29.71
CA ASP A 84 2.38 -2.00 -30.91
C ASP A 84 1.01 -2.71 -30.89
N VAL A 85 0.51 -3.12 -29.72
CA VAL A 85 -0.80 -3.73 -29.55
C VAL A 85 -1.82 -2.63 -29.22
N VAL A 86 -2.84 -2.51 -30.08
CA VAL A 86 -3.98 -1.59 -29.93
C VAL A 86 -5.25 -2.42 -29.91
N ASP A 87 -5.68 -2.81 -28.72
CA ASP A 87 -6.86 -3.64 -28.49
C ASP A 87 -7.59 -3.15 -27.24
N GLU A 88 -8.74 -2.52 -27.41
CA GLU A 88 -9.54 -1.99 -26.29
C GLU A 88 -10.24 -3.11 -25.52
N GLN A 89 -10.65 -4.19 -26.18
CA GLN A 89 -11.28 -5.33 -25.50
C GLN A 89 -10.27 -6.00 -24.56
N LEU A 90 -9.06 -6.26 -25.05
CA LEU A 90 -7.97 -6.80 -24.24
C LEU A 90 -7.59 -5.83 -23.09
N THR A 91 -7.54 -4.52 -23.38
CA THR A 91 -7.28 -3.49 -22.35
C THR A 91 -8.29 -3.58 -21.20
N HIS A 92 -9.59 -3.70 -21.52
CA HIS A 92 -10.64 -3.83 -20.50
C HIS A 92 -10.55 -5.16 -19.76
N GLN A 93 -10.33 -6.28 -20.45
CA GLN A 93 -10.15 -7.58 -19.83
C GLN A 93 -8.99 -7.57 -18.80
N LEU A 94 -7.86 -6.98 -19.18
CA LEU A 94 -6.70 -6.85 -18.29
C LEU A 94 -7.00 -5.91 -17.10
N GLY A 95 -7.66 -4.78 -17.36
CA GLY A 95 -8.00 -3.81 -16.32
C GLY A 95 -8.95 -4.38 -15.26
N ASP A 96 -10.00 -5.05 -15.71
CA ASP A 96 -11.03 -5.65 -14.86
C ASP A 96 -10.48 -6.89 -14.13
N GLY A 97 -9.82 -7.78 -14.87
CA GLY A 97 -9.21 -8.97 -14.30
C GLY A 97 -8.14 -8.64 -13.25
N TYR A 98 -7.36 -7.58 -13.46
CA TYR A 98 -6.36 -7.18 -12.46
C TYR A 98 -6.99 -6.70 -11.15
N VAL A 99 -8.07 -5.92 -11.22
CA VAL A 99 -8.78 -5.45 -10.02
C VAL A 99 -9.49 -6.60 -9.32
N ASP A 100 -9.91 -7.64 -10.04
CA ASP A 100 -10.49 -8.84 -9.46
C ASP A 100 -9.44 -9.78 -8.84
N LEU A 101 -8.35 -10.05 -9.56
CA LEU A 101 -7.36 -11.07 -9.15
C LEU A 101 -6.32 -10.57 -8.14
N SER A 102 -5.80 -9.34 -8.34
CA SER A 102 -4.71 -8.83 -7.51
C SER A 102 -5.05 -8.76 -6.03
N PRO A 103 -6.21 -8.25 -5.58
CA PRO A 103 -6.51 -8.14 -4.15
C PRO A 103 -6.81 -9.48 -3.47
N LYS A 104 -7.01 -10.55 -4.23
CA LYS A 104 -7.21 -11.91 -3.70
C LYS A 104 -5.89 -12.63 -3.39
N GLN A 105 -4.76 -12.07 -3.82
CA GLN A 105 -3.44 -12.60 -3.51
C GLN A 105 -3.07 -12.31 -2.04
N THR A 106 -2.25 -13.17 -1.45
CA THR A 106 -2.08 -13.20 0.02
C THR A 106 -0.64 -13.09 0.50
N ALA A 107 0.32 -12.80 -0.42
CA ALA A 107 1.71 -12.63 -0.01
C ALA A 107 1.86 -11.39 0.90
N LEU A 108 2.51 -11.59 2.03
CA LEU A 108 2.78 -10.55 3.01
C LEU A 108 4.26 -10.17 3.01
N ILE A 109 4.55 -8.97 3.44
CA ILE A 109 5.91 -8.59 3.81
C ILE A 109 6.36 -9.49 4.98
N PRO A 110 7.60 -10.00 4.96
CA PRO A 110 8.08 -10.88 6.02
C PRO A 110 7.86 -10.30 7.43
N TYR A 111 7.37 -11.14 8.33
CA TYR A 111 7.00 -10.82 9.72
C TYR A 111 5.75 -9.92 9.89
N ALA A 112 4.98 -9.63 8.85
CA ALA A 112 3.80 -8.75 8.99
C ALA A 112 2.78 -9.31 9.99
N GLN A 113 2.44 -10.59 9.89
CA GLN A 113 1.46 -11.23 10.78
C GLN A 113 1.96 -11.29 12.23
N GLU A 114 3.21 -11.70 12.41
CA GLU A 114 3.84 -11.83 13.73
C GLU A 114 3.89 -10.48 14.45
N VAL A 115 4.32 -9.44 13.73
CA VAL A 115 4.42 -8.08 14.28
C VAL A 115 3.06 -7.51 14.69
N LEU A 116 2.01 -7.74 13.90
CA LEU A 116 0.66 -7.31 14.26
C LEU A 116 0.16 -8.01 15.52
N ASN A 117 0.45 -9.31 15.66
CA ASN A 117 0.14 -10.07 16.88
C ASN A 117 0.91 -9.54 18.09
N ASP A 118 2.21 -9.29 17.94
CA ASP A 118 3.07 -8.78 19.03
C ASP A 118 2.60 -7.41 19.50
N LEU A 119 2.38 -6.48 18.57
CA LEU A 119 1.91 -5.12 18.89
C LEU A 119 0.53 -5.13 19.57
N SER A 120 -0.39 -5.98 19.08
CA SER A 120 -1.70 -6.16 19.72
C SER A 120 -1.56 -6.71 21.13
N SER A 121 -0.67 -7.69 21.35
CA SER A 121 -0.38 -8.29 22.67
C SER A 121 0.28 -7.29 23.64
N MET A 122 1.04 -6.34 23.11
CA MET A 122 1.60 -5.22 23.89
C MET A 122 0.53 -4.19 24.28
N GLY A 123 -0.66 -4.23 23.66
CA GLY A 123 -1.79 -3.36 23.92
C GLY A 123 -1.89 -2.12 23.03
N PHE A 124 -1.15 -2.09 21.90
CA PHE A 124 -1.32 -1.03 20.90
C PHE A 124 -2.63 -1.18 20.13
N ASN A 125 -3.27 -0.05 19.82
CA ASN A 125 -4.40 0.01 18.90
C ASN A 125 -3.89 0.14 17.46
N LEU A 126 -4.29 -0.77 16.58
CA LEU A 126 -3.77 -0.83 15.22
C LEU A 126 -4.79 -0.31 14.21
N HIS A 127 -4.31 0.41 13.19
CA HIS A 127 -5.13 1.07 12.18
C HIS A 127 -4.42 1.05 10.83
N ILE A 128 -5.19 1.28 9.74
CA ILE A 128 -4.67 1.46 8.37
C ILE A 128 -4.99 2.87 7.88
N ILE A 129 -4.01 3.50 7.20
CA ILE A 129 -4.20 4.68 6.33
C ILE A 129 -3.57 4.37 4.98
N THR A 130 -4.37 4.28 3.93
CA THR A 130 -3.88 3.87 2.60
C THR A 130 -4.36 4.80 1.48
N ASN A 131 -3.53 4.97 0.44
CA ASN A 131 -3.91 5.64 -0.81
C ASN A 131 -4.54 4.68 -1.84
N GLY A 132 -4.68 3.41 -1.51
CA GLY A 132 -5.34 2.42 -2.35
C GLY A 132 -6.86 2.59 -2.39
N PHE A 133 -7.48 1.96 -3.37
CA PHE A 133 -8.92 2.05 -3.60
C PHE A 133 -9.73 1.26 -2.57
N LEU A 134 -10.81 1.87 -2.08
CA LEU A 134 -11.63 1.34 -1.00
C LEU A 134 -12.03 -0.13 -1.21
N GLU A 135 -12.61 -0.45 -2.35
CA GLU A 135 -13.05 -1.81 -2.68
C GLU A 135 -11.91 -2.82 -2.75
N VAL A 136 -10.71 -2.36 -3.13
CA VAL A 136 -9.51 -3.21 -3.27
C VAL A 136 -8.87 -3.51 -1.92
N GLN A 137 -8.73 -2.50 -1.06
CA GLN A 137 -7.99 -2.63 0.20
C GLN A 137 -8.71 -3.54 1.21
N HIS A 138 -10.03 -3.45 1.30
CA HIS A 138 -10.81 -4.36 2.16
C HIS A 138 -10.73 -5.83 1.69
N VAL A 139 -10.72 -6.07 0.37
CA VAL A 139 -10.54 -7.42 -0.18
C VAL A 139 -9.16 -7.97 0.17
N LYS A 140 -8.08 -7.19 -0.02
CA LYS A 140 -6.71 -7.58 0.38
C LYS A 140 -6.64 -7.98 1.84
N LEU A 141 -7.12 -7.13 2.74
CA LEU A 141 -7.07 -7.38 4.18
C LEU A 141 -7.84 -8.65 4.59
N LYS A 142 -9.00 -8.91 3.94
CA LYS A 142 -9.78 -10.12 4.21
C LYS A 142 -9.07 -11.37 3.72
N HIS A 143 -8.60 -11.39 2.46
CA HIS A 143 -7.92 -12.57 1.89
C HIS A 143 -6.58 -12.85 2.58
N ALA A 144 -5.85 -11.82 2.97
CA ALA A 144 -4.60 -11.94 3.72
C ALA A 144 -4.81 -12.23 5.22
N LEU A 145 -6.06 -12.37 5.69
CA LEU A 145 -6.45 -12.62 7.09
C LEU A 145 -5.93 -11.55 8.06
N LEU A 146 -5.78 -10.30 7.60
CA LEU A 146 -5.28 -9.19 8.42
C LEU A 146 -6.40 -8.27 8.96
N HIS A 147 -7.61 -8.34 8.40
CA HIS A 147 -8.69 -7.40 8.69
C HIS A 147 -9.01 -7.26 10.18
N HIS A 148 -8.94 -8.36 10.92
CA HIS A 148 -9.30 -8.43 12.34
C HIS A 148 -8.34 -7.69 13.29
N HIS A 149 -7.13 -7.36 12.82
CA HIS A 149 -6.17 -6.61 13.63
C HIS A 149 -6.49 -5.11 13.73
N PHE A 150 -7.27 -4.56 12.79
CA PHE A 150 -7.41 -3.11 12.65
C PHE A 150 -8.77 -2.60 13.11
N GLN A 151 -8.75 -1.61 14.01
CA GLN A 151 -9.96 -0.93 14.50
C GLN A 151 -10.48 0.10 13.50
N VAL A 152 -9.57 0.78 12.77
CA VAL A 152 -9.89 1.74 11.73
C VAL A 152 -9.11 1.39 10.46
N ILE A 153 -9.81 1.34 9.34
CA ILE A 153 -9.23 1.20 8.00
C ILE A 153 -9.72 2.40 7.21
N LEU A 154 -8.82 3.33 6.89
CA LEU A 154 -9.14 4.56 6.16
C LEU A 154 -8.46 4.57 4.80
N CYS A 155 -9.28 4.57 3.74
CA CYS A 155 -8.82 4.77 2.38
C CYS A 155 -8.94 6.25 1.99
N SER A 156 -7.99 6.77 1.22
CA SER A 156 -7.96 8.17 0.79
C SER A 156 -9.22 8.61 0.03
N GLU A 157 -9.89 7.68 -0.66
CA GLU A 157 -11.14 7.94 -1.36
C GLU A 157 -12.27 8.42 -0.42
N GLU A 158 -12.30 7.93 0.82
CA GLU A 158 -13.35 8.28 1.82
C GLU A 158 -13.23 9.73 2.29
N VAL A 159 -12.06 10.31 2.15
CA VAL A 159 -11.77 11.71 2.56
C VAL A 159 -11.51 12.64 1.38
N GLY A 160 -11.34 12.11 0.17
CA GLY A 160 -11.02 12.91 -1.01
C GLY A 160 -9.59 13.47 -1.05
N TYR A 161 -8.72 13.03 -0.14
CA TYR A 161 -7.32 13.49 -0.05
C TYR A 161 -6.36 12.33 0.14
N ASN A 162 -5.37 12.22 -0.75
CA ASN A 162 -4.28 11.24 -0.63
C ASN A 162 -3.23 11.69 0.39
N LYS A 163 -2.57 10.73 1.07
CA LYS A 163 -1.29 11.00 1.73
C LYS A 163 -0.32 11.62 0.72
N PRO A 164 0.44 12.69 1.05
CA PRO A 164 0.72 13.24 2.37
C PRO A 164 -0.19 14.41 2.79
N HIS A 165 -1.40 14.57 2.24
CA HIS A 165 -2.26 15.68 2.62
C HIS A 165 -2.66 15.55 4.10
N PRO A 166 -2.54 16.62 4.95
CA PRO A 166 -2.74 16.50 6.40
C PRO A 166 -4.16 16.06 6.79
N HIS A 167 -5.14 16.32 5.94
CA HIS A 167 -6.54 16.00 6.22
C HIS A 167 -6.80 14.49 6.41
N ILE A 168 -6.10 13.62 5.65
CA ILE A 168 -6.28 12.17 5.81
C ILE A 168 -5.78 11.69 7.19
N PHE A 169 -4.65 12.24 7.66
CA PHE A 169 -4.12 11.90 9.00
C PHE A 169 -5.03 12.44 10.11
N SER A 170 -5.49 13.68 10.01
CA SER A 170 -6.44 14.25 10.98
C SER A 170 -7.73 13.44 11.05
N LYS A 171 -8.28 13.02 9.91
CA LYS A 171 -9.47 12.17 9.85
C LYS A 171 -9.23 10.81 10.51
N ALA A 172 -8.08 10.17 10.22
CA ALA A 172 -7.70 8.89 10.82
C ALA A 172 -7.59 8.98 12.34
N LEU A 173 -6.95 10.04 12.86
CA LEU A 173 -6.83 10.30 14.30
C LEU A 173 -8.20 10.47 14.95
N VAL A 174 -9.10 11.23 14.34
CA VAL A 174 -10.48 11.41 14.85
C VAL A 174 -11.23 10.08 14.87
N MET A 175 -11.17 9.28 13.80
CA MET A 175 -11.85 7.99 13.71
C MET A 175 -11.33 6.99 14.76
N ALA A 176 -10.02 7.03 15.03
CA ALA A 176 -9.38 6.17 16.02
C ALA A 176 -9.51 6.70 17.47
N ASN A 177 -10.12 7.87 17.68
CA ASN A 177 -10.11 8.60 18.96
C ASN A 177 -8.68 8.76 19.53
N ALA A 178 -7.72 9.01 18.65
CA ALA A 178 -6.28 9.05 18.94
C ALA A 178 -5.76 10.49 19.00
N LYS A 179 -4.77 10.72 19.87
CA LYS A 179 -3.99 11.96 19.89
C LYS A 179 -2.74 11.79 19.03
N ALA A 180 -2.38 12.81 18.25
CA ALA A 180 -1.22 12.72 17.35
C ALA A 180 0.08 12.36 18.10
N GLN A 181 0.34 12.96 19.27
CA GLN A 181 1.52 12.67 20.08
C GLN A 181 1.59 11.22 20.62
N ASN A 182 0.46 10.52 20.68
CA ASN A 182 0.35 9.12 21.10
C ASN A 182 0.22 8.17 19.89
N SER A 183 0.55 8.64 18.71
CA SER A 183 0.33 7.94 17.45
C SER A 183 1.61 7.83 16.62
N LEU A 184 1.80 6.66 16.03
CA LEU A 184 2.92 6.30 15.17
C LEU A 184 2.39 5.91 13.79
N MET A 185 2.96 6.47 12.72
CA MET A 185 2.77 6.01 11.35
C MET A 185 3.92 5.11 10.91
N VAL A 186 3.60 3.99 10.28
CA VAL A 186 4.56 3.06 9.68
C VAL A 186 4.26 2.92 8.20
N GLY A 187 5.23 3.15 7.33
CA GLY A 187 5.01 3.05 5.88
C GLY A 187 6.32 3.04 5.09
N ASP A 188 6.21 2.69 3.79
CA ASP A 188 7.35 2.59 2.88
C ASP A 188 7.62 3.89 2.08
N ASP A 189 6.60 4.71 1.87
CA ASP A 189 6.76 5.98 1.14
C ASP A 189 7.18 7.12 2.08
N TYR A 190 8.45 7.53 1.94
CA TYR A 190 9.02 8.60 2.75
C TYR A 190 8.22 9.91 2.69
N ARG A 191 7.71 10.27 1.52
CA ARG A 191 6.95 11.52 1.33
C ARG A 191 5.51 11.39 1.82
N ALA A 192 4.84 10.32 1.40
CA ALA A 192 3.43 10.12 1.70
C ALA A 192 3.20 9.77 3.17
N ASP A 193 3.94 8.79 3.69
CA ASP A 193 3.71 8.25 5.03
C ASP A 193 4.48 9.02 6.09
N ILE A 194 5.81 9.19 5.88
CA ILE A 194 6.68 9.70 6.92
C ILE A 194 6.56 11.21 7.07
N LEU A 195 6.84 11.96 5.98
CA LEU A 195 6.71 13.43 6.05
C LEU A 195 5.27 13.88 6.25
N GLY A 196 4.29 13.13 5.71
CA GLY A 196 2.88 13.43 5.88
C GLY A 196 2.42 13.32 7.33
N SER A 197 2.75 12.23 7.99
CA SER A 197 2.37 11.97 9.40
C SER A 197 3.12 12.89 10.38
N ILE A 198 4.41 13.15 10.16
CA ILE A 198 5.18 14.11 10.98
C ILE A 198 4.54 15.50 10.94
N ARG A 199 4.09 15.98 9.75
CA ARG A 199 3.39 17.26 9.63
C ARG A 199 2.04 17.28 10.36
N ALA A 200 1.44 16.10 10.55
CA ALA A 200 0.22 15.93 11.36
C ALA A 200 0.50 15.78 12.86
N GLY A 201 1.76 15.88 13.31
CA GLY A 201 2.18 15.79 14.71
C GLY A 201 2.34 14.37 15.25
N MET A 202 2.33 13.36 14.37
CA MET A 202 2.55 11.97 14.74
C MET A 202 4.04 11.64 14.76
N GLN A 203 4.42 10.57 15.48
CA GLN A 203 5.69 9.88 15.26
C GLN A 203 5.65 9.10 13.95
N ALA A 204 6.81 8.74 13.39
CA ALA A 204 6.86 7.95 12.16
C ALA A 204 8.03 6.96 12.18
N VAL A 205 7.81 5.77 11.60
CA VAL A 205 8.84 4.78 11.31
C VAL A 205 8.81 4.45 9.83
N TRP A 206 9.94 4.67 9.17
CA TRP A 206 10.09 4.37 7.76
C TRP A 206 10.52 2.91 7.56
N TYR A 207 9.65 2.12 6.97
CA TYR A 207 9.99 0.78 6.50
C TYR A 207 10.71 0.86 5.17
N GLN A 208 11.97 0.43 5.13
CA GLN A 208 12.81 0.50 3.96
C GLN A 208 13.55 -0.82 3.75
N LYS A 209 13.05 -1.66 2.83
CA LYS A 209 13.63 -2.96 2.52
C LYS A 209 15.09 -2.86 2.03
N ASP A 210 15.43 -1.79 1.29
CA ASP A 210 16.77 -1.53 0.79
C ASP A 210 17.47 -0.47 1.65
N ILE A 211 18.42 -0.92 2.47
CA ILE A 211 19.24 -0.07 3.35
C ILE A 211 20.36 0.71 2.63
N SER A 212 20.55 0.50 1.32
CA SER A 212 21.56 1.24 0.53
C SER A 212 21.24 2.75 0.45
N ASN A 213 20.01 3.13 0.72
CA ASN A 213 19.57 4.52 0.75
C ASN A 213 20.21 5.27 1.93
N LYS A 214 21.06 6.25 1.63
CA LYS A 214 21.81 7.10 2.59
C LYS A 214 20.93 8.15 3.29
N SER A 215 19.61 7.95 3.40
CA SER A 215 18.74 8.87 4.13
C SER A 215 19.22 9.08 5.57
N LYS A 216 19.24 10.33 6.01
CA LYS A 216 19.57 10.73 7.39
C LYS A 216 18.40 10.55 8.37
N TYR A 217 17.25 10.06 7.91
CA TYR A 217 16.11 9.84 8.80
C TYR A 217 16.45 8.73 9.81
N GLU A 218 16.32 9.05 11.10
CA GLU A 218 16.80 8.19 12.19
C GLU A 218 15.90 6.96 12.41
N TYR A 219 14.57 7.17 12.39
CA TYR A 219 13.59 6.13 12.76
C TYR A 219 13.21 5.30 11.53
N LYS A 220 14.11 4.45 11.08
CA LYS A 220 13.92 3.52 9.96
C LYS A 220 14.19 2.08 10.37
N ILE A 221 13.46 1.17 9.76
CA ILE A 221 13.62 -0.28 9.90
C ILE A 221 13.74 -0.93 8.52
N SER A 222 14.50 -1.99 8.41
CA SER A 222 14.62 -2.80 7.19
C SER A 222 13.87 -4.14 7.27
N CYS A 223 13.41 -4.48 8.46
CA CYS A 223 12.62 -5.67 8.74
C CYS A 223 11.50 -5.31 9.72
N LEU A 224 10.29 -5.79 9.48
CA LEU A 224 9.16 -5.53 10.36
C LEU A 224 9.36 -6.06 11.78
N SER A 225 10.16 -7.13 11.95
CA SER A 225 10.49 -7.66 13.29
C SER A 225 11.17 -6.65 14.22
N GLN A 226 11.71 -5.56 13.68
CA GLN A 226 12.31 -4.46 14.48
C GLN A 226 11.26 -3.48 15.03
N LEU A 227 10.03 -3.54 14.51
CA LEU A 227 9.02 -2.52 14.81
C LEU A 227 8.53 -2.53 16.28
N PRO A 228 8.30 -3.67 16.95
CA PRO A 228 7.82 -3.64 18.34
C PRO A 228 8.73 -2.87 19.28
N LEU A 229 10.05 -3.08 19.17
CA LEU A 229 11.03 -2.36 19.97
C LEU A 229 11.06 -0.86 19.63
N MET A 230 10.99 -0.52 18.34
CA MET A 230 10.98 0.86 17.88
C MET A 230 9.70 1.60 18.32
N ALA A 231 8.54 0.96 18.22
CA ALA A 231 7.26 1.53 18.66
C ALA A 231 7.25 1.77 20.18
N ALA A 232 7.74 0.82 20.97
CA ALA A 232 7.88 0.98 22.41
C ALA A 232 8.78 2.18 22.78
N LYS A 233 9.90 2.37 22.07
CA LYS A 233 10.81 3.51 22.28
C LYS A 233 10.15 4.85 21.93
N LEU A 234 9.38 4.93 20.85
CA LEU A 234 8.84 6.19 20.34
C LEU A 234 7.54 6.61 21.04
N LEU A 235 6.80 5.66 21.58
CA LEU A 235 5.52 5.89 22.26
C LEU A 235 5.58 5.64 23.78
N ALA A 236 6.79 5.60 24.33
CA ALA A 236 7.00 5.45 25.76
C ALA A 236 6.31 6.55 26.60
#